data_aff2e1d5b10b8c282b47c2037fb4abaa
#
_entry.id   aff2e1d5b10b8c282b47c2037fb4abaa
#
_cell.length_a   1.000
_cell.length_b   1.000
_cell.length_c   1.000
_cell.angle_alpha   90.00
_cell.angle_beta   90.00
_cell.angle_gamma   90.00
#
_symmetry.space_group_name_H-M   'P 1'
#
loop_
_entity.id
_entity.type
_entity.pdbx_description
1 polymer ?
#
loop_
_entity_poly.entity_id
_entity_poly.type
_entity_poly.pdbx_seq_one_letter_code
_entity_poly.pdbx_strand_id
1 'polypeptide(L)'
;MKILVVLALALAAYVAAADRSAEAQYWDRSVAEFPLLAGEADDAPRLQRAVDASANKVLFVPAGDYKLAQTLVITNFCSVLMHKCARFQAAKPMDFVVRVNFSPVFKARDILDFGTFFKGGRIDGRGIASCMSIHGYIHFTLRDVCFHNGKLYGLRVKGDPGPGGAALNAFNLHFVNKEKGNAGNAAVRVSGCDDNFTDCWSMDYTIGCDIEGGANFFTRCHVWGGVIGAPAPGEMPEYLKDSIGFKIRKNSGNVLLRDCYSDTATIGFLSEGWEVRILGCTYLYNMGCIRNVKPEKLDKMYVFKQPSGSMLVADGQVVKQHKPTVIYEGNGRARFRDIIYNGNGYNPGEFKPGACAFKLDSPAAKPAK
;
A
#
# COMPACT_ATOMS: atom_id res chain seq x y z
N MET A 1 40.38 9.47 42.48
CA MET A 1 39.98 9.91 41.13
C MET A 1 40.16 8.82 40.04
N LYS A 2 41.29 8.12 39.95
CA LYS A 2 41.55 7.10 38.94
C LYS A 2 40.60 5.86 39.00
N ILE A 3 40.15 5.42 40.19
CA ILE A 3 39.27 4.28 40.39
C ILE A 3 37.85 4.58 39.89
N LEU A 4 37.34 5.80 40.08
CA LEU A 4 36.01 6.22 39.60
C LEU A 4 35.92 6.26 38.06
N VAL A 5 37.00 6.63 37.37
CA VAL A 5 37.04 6.66 35.89
C VAL A 5 37.03 5.25 35.31
N VAL A 6 37.75 4.30 35.94
CA VAL A 6 37.77 2.91 35.50
C VAL A 6 36.39 2.25 35.71
N LEU A 7 35.72 2.53 36.85
CA LEU A 7 34.36 2.03 37.08
C LEU A 7 33.33 2.62 36.10
N ALA A 8 33.44 3.91 35.76
CA ALA A 8 32.55 4.54 34.78
C ALA A 8 32.75 3.97 33.35
N LEU A 9 34.00 3.70 32.96
CA LEU A 9 34.30 3.07 31.67
C LEU A 9 33.85 1.61 31.60
N ALA A 10 33.99 0.85 32.69
CA ALA A 10 33.54 -0.50 32.80
C ALA A 10 31.99 -0.59 32.76
N LEU A 11 31.30 0.36 33.42
CA LEU A 11 29.82 0.44 33.38
C LEU A 11 29.31 0.84 31.98
N ALA A 12 29.97 1.80 31.32
CA ALA A 12 29.64 2.20 29.97
C ALA A 12 29.86 1.05 28.96
N ALA A 13 30.95 0.28 29.11
CA ALA A 13 31.21 -0.88 28.28
C ALA A 13 30.19 -2.03 28.55
N TYR A 14 29.79 -2.20 29.83
CA TYR A 14 28.74 -3.19 30.19
C TYR A 14 27.38 -2.80 29.67
N VAL A 15 26.98 -1.54 29.78
CA VAL A 15 25.72 -1.03 29.21
C VAL A 15 25.70 -1.16 27.69
N ALA A 16 26.80 -0.81 27.02
CA ALA A 16 26.92 -0.97 25.57
C ALA A 16 26.92 -2.45 25.12
N ALA A 17 27.49 -3.35 25.94
CA ALA A 17 27.44 -4.80 25.68
C ALA A 17 26.06 -5.39 25.98
N ALA A 18 25.36 -4.92 27.03
CA ALA A 18 24.02 -5.32 27.37
C ALA A 18 23.01 -4.85 26.32
N ASP A 19 23.15 -3.62 25.80
CA ASP A 19 22.33 -3.11 24.69
C ASP A 19 22.53 -3.93 23.40
N ARG A 20 23.78 -4.28 23.08
CA ARG A 20 24.08 -5.16 21.94
C ARG A 20 23.56 -6.59 22.13
N SER A 21 23.55 -7.12 23.36
CA SER A 21 23.02 -8.45 23.64
C SER A 21 21.48 -8.50 23.59
N ALA A 22 20.81 -7.41 23.99
CA ALA A 22 19.36 -7.31 23.87
C ALA A 22 18.91 -7.16 22.40
N GLU A 23 19.62 -6.41 21.57
CA GLU A 23 19.37 -6.32 20.13
C GLU A 23 19.67 -7.66 19.41
N ALA A 24 20.71 -8.40 19.83
CA ALA A 24 21.07 -9.70 19.24
C ALA A 24 20.02 -10.81 19.45
N GLN A 25 19.02 -10.59 20.31
CA GLN A 25 17.91 -11.55 20.53
C GLN A 25 16.82 -11.51 19.45
N TYR A 26 16.83 -10.54 18.53
CA TYR A 26 15.76 -10.35 17.53
C TYR A 26 16.05 -10.93 16.15
N TRP A 27 17.28 -11.35 15.88
CA TRP A 27 17.64 -11.96 14.59
C TRP A 27 18.67 -13.09 14.74
N ASP A 28 18.63 -14.03 13.83
CA ASP A 28 19.52 -15.20 13.81
C ASP A 28 20.79 -14.97 12.98
N ARG A 29 20.66 -14.19 11.90
CA ARG A 29 21.72 -13.89 10.94
C ARG A 29 21.71 -12.44 10.54
N SER A 30 22.83 -11.92 10.10
CA SER A 30 22.96 -10.57 9.56
C SER A 30 23.58 -10.58 8.17
N VAL A 31 23.11 -9.68 7.29
CA VAL A 31 23.75 -9.46 5.98
C VAL A 31 25.23 -9.10 6.12
N ALA A 32 25.64 -8.52 7.25
CA ALA A 32 27.06 -8.21 7.53
C ALA A 32 27.97 -9.44 7.55
N GLU A 33 27.41 -10.66 7.79
CA GLU A 33 28.14 -11.93 7.74
C GLU A 33 28.44 -12.40 6.30
N PHE A 34 27.84 -11.76 5.32
CA PHE A 34 27.95 -12.12 3.90
C PHE A 34 28.66 -10.98 3.12
N PRO A 35 29.99 -10.95 3.07
CA PRO A 35 30.70 -9.94 2.30
C PRO A 35 30.46 -10.09 0.79
N LEU A 36 30.68 -9.02 0.06
CA LEU A 36 30.77 -9.10 -1.39
C LEU A 36 31.96 -9.97 -1.78
N LEU A 37 31.74 -10.91 -2.70
CA LEU A 37 32.80 -11.77 -3.20
C LEU A 37 33.46 -11.13 -4.45
N ALA A 38 34.65 -11.58 -4.77
CA ALA A 38 35.34 -11.12 -5.99
C ALA A 38 34.47 -11.41 -7.22
N GLY A 39 34.26 -10.38 -8.04
CA GLY A 39 33.41 -10.44 -9.23
C GLY A 39 31.93 -10.10 -9.04
N GLU A 40 31.45 -9.91 -7.81
CA GLU A 40 30.09 -9.41 -7.56
C GLU A 40 30.05 -7.89 -7.79
N ALA A 41 29.29 -7.47 -8.81
CA ALA A 41 29.20 -6.07 -9.21
C ALA A 41 28.13 -5.27 -8.43
N ASP A 42 27.25 -5.98 -7.70
CA ASP A 42 26.15 -5.41 -6.92
C ASP A 42 25.79 -6.29 -5.72
N ASP A 43 24.81 -5.85 -4.92
CA ASP A 43 24.46 -6.51 -3.66
C ASP A 43 23.52 -7.73 -3.82
N ALA A 44 22.95 -7.97 -5.00
CA ALA A 44 21.94 -9.02 -5.15
C ALA A 44 22.51 -10.42 -4.84
N PRO A 45 23.72 -10.83 -5.31
CA PRO A 45 24.24 -12.17 -4.99
C PRO A 45 24.48 -12.38 -3.50
N ARG A 46 25.09 -11.39 -2.80
CA ARG A 46 25.34 -11.54 -1.36
C ARG A 46 24.04 -11.56 -0.53
N LEU A 47 23.04 -10.74 -0.91
CA LEU A 47 21.74 -10.74 -0.24
C LEU A 47 21.03 -12.08 -0.49
N GLN A 48 21.13 -12.66 -1.68
CA GLN A 48 20.54 -13.95 -1.96
C GLN A 48 21.21 -15.04 -1.12
N ARG A 49 22.55 -15.06 -0.99
CA ARG A 49 23.25 -16.00 -0.08
C ARG A 49 22.81 -15.83 1.37
N ALA A 50 22.61 -14.59 1.82
CA ALA A 50 22.13 -14.32 3.17
C ALA A 50 20.72 -14.87 3.39
N VAL A 51 19.79 -14.65 2.44
CA VAL A 51 18.43 -15.19 2.47
C VAL A 51 18.46 -16.72 2.45
N ASP A 52 19.25 -17.34 1.56
CA ASP A 52 19.33 -18.79 1.42
C ASP A 52 19.85 -19.47 2.70
N ALA A 53 20.84 -18.84 3.35
CA ALA A 53 21.38 -19.31 4.63
C ALA A 53 20.48 -19.04 5.85
N SER A 54 19.39 -18.28 5.65
CA SER A 54 18.45 -17.88 6.71
C SER A 54 17.09 -18.58 6.60
N ALA A 55 17.04 -19.79 6.02
CA ALA A 55 15.80 -20.57 5.96
C ALA A 55 15.20 -20.77 7.36
N ASN A 56 13.90 -20.43 7.53
CA ASN A 56 13.16 -20.46 8.80
C ASN A 56 13.80 -19.62 9.94
N LYS A 57 14.52 -18.58 9.59
CA LYS A 57 15.23 -17.70 10.53
C LYS A 57 14.94 -16.25 10.23
N VAL A 58 15.35 -15.39 11.16
CA VAL A 58 15.28 -13.93 10.99
C VAL A 58 16.62 -13.42 10.46
N LEU A 59 16.61 -12.81 9.28
CA LEU A 59 17.74 -12.13 8.68
C LEU A 59 17.65 -10.63 8.95
N PHE A 60 18.67 -10.08 9.60
CA PHE A 60 18.81 -8.64 9.79
C PHE A 60 19.56 -8.00 8.62
N VAL A 61 19.00 -6.88 8.12
CA VAL A 61 19.63 -6.05 7.08
C VAL A 61 20.06 -4.72 7.72
N PRO A 62 21.36 -4.50 7.96
CA PRO A 62 21.89 -3.26 8.53
C PRO A 62 21.55 -2.02 7.69
N ALA A 63 21.73 -0.83 8.27
CA ALA A 63 21.63 0.43 7.54
C ALA A 63 22.58 0.45 6.34
N GLY A 64 22.09 0.93 5.20
CA GLY A 64 22.88 1.04 3.98
C GLY A 64 22.02 1.02 2.71
N ASP A 65 22.65 1.38 1.61
CA ASP A 65 22.08 1.32 0.28
C ASP A 65 22.57 0.05 -0.44
N TYR A 66 21.65 -0.85 -0.71
CA TYR A 66 21.90 -2.12 -1.39
C TYR A 66 21.40 -2.03 -2.83
N LYS A 67 22.30 -2.04 -3.80
CA LYS A 67 21.98 -1.99 -5.21
C LYS A 67 21.77 -3.39 -5.76
N LEU A 68 20.61 -3.64 -6.37
CA LEU A 68 20.23 -4.94 -6.89
C LEU A 68 20.10 -4.87 -8.42
N ALA A 69 20.92 -5.60 -9.13
CA ALA A 69 20.80 -5.80 -10.58
C ALA A 69 19.91 -7.01 -10.93
N GLN A 70 19.47 -7.78 -9.91
CA GLN A 70 18.56 -8.91 -10.02
C GLN A 70 17.56 -8.89 -8.87
N THR A 71 16.40 -9.50 -9.07
CA THR A 71 15.37 -9.67 -8.04
C THR A 71 15.91 -10.48 -6.85
N LEU A 72 15.77 -9.96 -5.64
CA LEU A 72 15.96 -10.75 -4.41
C LEU A 72 14.76 -11.69 -4.24
N VAL A 73 15.00 -12.99 -4.18
CA VAL A 73 13.94 -14.00 -4.10
C VAL A 73 13.95 -14.69 -2.74
N ILE A 74 12.80 -14.69 -2.05
CA ILE A 74 12.62 -15.28 -0.74
C ILE A 74 11.60 -16.42 -0.87
N THR A 75 12.06 -17.69 -0.77
CA THR A 75 11.22 -18.89 -0.95
C THR A 75 11.26 -19.86 0.23
N ASN A 76 12.07 -19.56 1.26
CA ASN A 76 12.49 -20.50 2.29
C ASN A 76 12.01 -20.11 3.71
N PHE A 77 10.90 -19.37 3.82
CA PHE A 77 10.37 -18.82 5.08
C PHE A 77 11.37 -17.96 5.86
N CYS A 78 12.36 -17.38 5.20
CA CYS A 78 13.21 -16.36 5.80
C CYS A 78 12.37 -15.14 6.17
N SER A 79 12.36 -14.77 7.43
CA SER A 79 11.84 -13.48 7.89
C SER A 79 12.91 -12.41 7.73
N VAL A 80 12.54 -11.22 7.27
CA VAL A 80 13.49 -10.12 7.04
C VAL A 80 13.19 -8.96 7.98
N LEU A 81 14.19 -8.54 8.74
CA LEU A 81 14.18 -7.34 9.57
C LEU A 81 15.18 -6.33 9.00
N MET A 82 14.70 -5.25 8.45
CA MET A 82 15.55 -4.17 7.92
C MET A 82 15.69 -3.03 8.92
N HIS A 83 16.90 -2.52 9.06
CA HIS A 83 17.08 -1.23 9.72
C HIS A 83 16.29 -0.14 8.97
N LYS A 84 15.74 0.84 9.70
CA LYS A 84 14.92 1.93 9.11
C LYS A 84 15.63 2.71 7.98
N CYS A 85 16.96 2.76 8.01
CA CYS A 85 17.81 3.39 6.99
C CYS A 85 18.37 2.39 5.97
N ALA A 86 17.98 1.12 5.99
CA ALA A 86 18.33 0.16 4.96
C ALA A 86 17.46 0.37 3.72
N ARG A 87 18.04 0.30 2.54
CA ARG A 87 17.33 0.51 1.27
C ARG A 87 17.77 -0.48 0.21
N PHE A 88 16.83 -1.25 -0.32
CA PHE A 88 17.01 -2.04 -1.53
C PHE A 88 16.63 -1.20 -2.74
N GLN A 89 17.52 -1.08 -3.74
CA GLN A 89 17.31 -0.26 -4.93
C GLN A 89 17.49 -1.07 -6.20
N ALA A 90 16.58 -0.91 -7.17
CA ALA A 90 16.78 -1.44 -8.50
C ALA A 90 18.00 -0.76 -9.17
N ALA A 91 19.00 -1.54 -9.56
CA ALA A 91 20.17 -1.06 -10.32
C ALA A 91 19.98 -1.24 -11.83
N LYS A 92 19.09 -2.15 -12.26
CA LYS A 92 18.74 -2.41 -13.67
C LYS A 92 17.22 -2.63 -13.79
N PRO A 93 16.65 -2.53 -14.99
CA PRO A 93 15.26 -2.90 -15.23
C PRO A 93 15.01 -4.36 -14.85
N MET A 94 13.95 -4.59 -14.05
CA MET A 94 13.49 -5.91 -13.64
C MET A 94 12.01 -5.85 -13.29
N ASP A 95 11.34 -6.99 -13.15
CA ASP A 95 9.92 -7.03 -12.77
C ASP A 95 9.70 -6.50 -11.35
N PHE A 96 10.44 -7.03 -10.38
CA PHE A 96 10.36 -6.67 -8.97
C PHE A 96 11.75 -6.61 -8.33
N VAL A 97 11.94 -5.66 -7.41
CA VAL A 97 13.16 -5.60 -6.59
C VAL A 97 13.21 -6.78 -5.60
N VAL A 98 12.07 -7.07 -4.95
CA VAL A 98 11.91 -8.19 -4.01
C VAL A 98 10.73 -9.06 -4.44
N ARG A 99 10.92 -10.36 -4.43
CA ARG A 99 9.87 -11.37 -4.64
C ARG A 99 9.84 -12.34 -3.48
N VAL A 100 8.73 -12.37 -2.75
CA VAL A 100 8.42 -13.39 -1.75
C VAL A 100 7.52 -14.43 -2.42
N ASN A 101 7.90 -15.69 -2.39
CA ASN A 101 7.10 -16.79 -2.95
C ASN A 101 7.32 -18.07 -2.17
N PHE A 102 6.39 -18.43 -1.33
CA PHE A 102 6.47 -19.67 -0.54
C PHE A 102 5.76 -20.86 -1.21
N SER A 103 5.10 -20.70 -2.34
CA SER A 103 4.41 -21.79 -3.05
C SER A 103 5.25 -23.04 -3.27
N PRO A 104 6.57 -22.95 -3.60
CA PRO A 104 7.39 -24.15 -3.81
C PRO A 104 7.63 -25.00 -2.57
N VAL A 105 7.57 -24.38 -1.37
CA VAL A 105 7.89 -25.07 -0.10
C VAL A 105 6.66 -25.30 0.77
N PHE A 106 5.52 -24.75 0.34
CA PHE A 106 4.28 -24.80 1.09
C PHE A 106 3.65 -26.19 1.08
N LYS A 107 3.33 -26.73 2.25
CA LYS A 107 2.53 -27.94 2.42
C LYS A 107 1.25 -27.61 3.18
N ALA A 108 0.12 -28.14 2.75
CA ALA A 108 -1.19 -27.82 3.32
C ALA A 108 -1.31 -28.03 4.85
N ARG A 109 -0.53 -28.93 5.42
CA ARG A 109 -0.49 -29.18 6.88
C ARG A 109 0.32 -28.15 7.67
N ASP A 110 1.10 -27.32 6.98
CA ASP A 110 1.97 -26.34 7.61
C ASP A 110 1.23 -24.98 7.82
N ILE A 111 -0.10 -24.97 7.58
CA ILE A 111 -0.94 -23.77 7.57
C ILE A 111 -0.95 -22.99 8.90
N LEU A 112 -0.64 -23.64 10.02
CA LEU A 112 -0.85 -23.06 11.35
C LEU A 112 0.42 -22.49 12.00
N ASP A 113 1.62 -22.67 11.42
CA ASP A 113 2.89 -22.39 12.10
C ASP A 113 3.65 -21.14 11.60
N PHE A 114 3.06 -20.30 10.76
CA PHE A 114 3.82 -19.25 10.07
C PHE A 114 3.64 -17.85 10.64
N GLY A 115 4.65 -17.40 11.38
CA GLY A 115 4.87 -16.02 11.74
C GLY A 115 5.92 -15.33 10.84
N THR A 116 6.03 -15.71 9.56
CA THR A 116 7.00 -15.09 8.64
C THR A 116 6.66 -13.63 8.39
N PHE A 117 7.68 -12.79 8.39
CA PHE A 117 7.48 -11.36 8.22
C PHE A 117 8.55 -10.70 7.35
N PHE A 118 8.20 -9.53 6.84
CA PHE A 118 9.14 -8.55 6.30
C PHE A 118 8.87 -7.21 6.99
N LYS A 119 9.86 -6.66 7.68
CA LYS A 119 9.69 -5.48 8.51
C LYS A 119 10.79 -4.45 8.27
N GLY A 120 10.37 -3.18 8.16
CA GLY A 120 11.27 -2.03 8.14
C GLY A 120 11.89 -1.73 6.77
N GLY A 121 12.70 -0.69 6.74
CA GLY A 121 13.48 -0.30 5.58
C GLY A 121 12.70 0.27 4.40
N ARG A 122 13.38 0.35 3.27
CA ARG A 122 12.84 0.90 2.04
C ARG A 122 13.13 0.00 0.84
N ILE A 123 12.17 -0.12 -0.06
CA ILE A 123 12.33 -0.78 -1.35
C ILE A 123 12.05 0.26 -2.43
N ASP A 124 13.02 0.54 -3.30
CA ASP A 124 12.99 1.59 -4.30
C ASP A 124 13.11 0.99 -5.71
N GLY A 125 12.01 1.02 -6.45
CA GLY A 125 11.95 0.55 -7.84
C GLY A 125 12.60 1.50 -8.84
N ARG A 126 12.90 2.75 -8.45
CA ARG A 126 13.51 3.82 -9.28
C ARG A 126 12.77 4.07 -10.60
N GLY A 127 11.48 3.77 -10.70
CA GLY A 127 10.70 3.85 -11.93
C GLY A 127 11.03 2.78 -12.99
N ILE A 128 12.01 1.91 -12.73
CA ILE A 128 12.47 0.86 -13.66
C ILE A 128 12.06 -0.55 -13.25
N ALA A 129 11.63 -0.73 -12.00
CA ALA A 129 11.12 -1.99 -11.45
C ALA A 129 9.90 -1.73 -10.55
N SER A 130 9.01 -2.69 -10.39
CA SER A 130 8.06 -2.71 -9.28
C SER A 130 8.79 -3.03 -7.97
N CYS A 131 8.29 -2.58 -6.81
CA CYS A 131 9.06 -2.74 -5.59
C CYS A 131 8.99 -4.17 -5.05
N MET A 132 7.80 -4.67 -4.70
CA MET A 132 7.67 -5.99 -4.06
C MET A 132 6.50 -6.79 -4.63
N SER A 133 6.69 -8.11 -4.78
CA SER A 133 5.59 -9.05 -4.95
C SER A 133 5.58 -10.09 -3.84
N ILE A 134 4.37 -10.48 -3.42
CA ILE A 134 4.13 -11.54 -2.43
C ILE A 134 3.20 -12.57 -3.05
N HIS A 135 3.58 -13.84 -2.97
CA HIS A 135 2.88 -14.94 -3.60
C HIS A 135 2.99 -16.21 -2.73
N GLY A 136 1.96 -17.05 -2.70
CA GLY A 136 2.00 -18.30 -1.94
C GLY A 136 2.26 -18.09 -0.45
N TYR A 137 1.57 -17.17 0.19
CA TYR A 137 1.74 -16.79 1.59
C TYR A 137 0.56 -17.25 2.43
N ILE A 138 0.81 -17.50 3.70
CA ILE A 138 -0.21 -17.64 4.76
C ILE A 138 0.30 -16.93 6.01
N HIS A 139 -0.57 -16.16 6.67
CA HIS A 139 -0.26 -15.39 7.87
C HIS A 139 1.04 -14.58 7.77
N PHE A 140 1.35 -14.06 6.56
CA PHE A 140 2.52 -13.24 6.34
C PHE A 140 2.30 -11.84 6.91
N THR A 141 3.29 -11.32 7.64
CA THR A 141 3.24 -9.95 8.17
C THR A 141 4.17 -9.05 7.38
N LEU A 142 3.62 -7.96 6.83
CA LEU A 142 4.38 -6.90 6.18
C LEU A 142 4.19 -5.61 6.98
N ARG A 143 5.29 -5.05 7.52
CA ARG A 143 5.15 -3.96 8.48
C ARG A 143 6.24 -2.90 8.37
N ASP A 144 5.85 -1.62 8.52
CA ASP A 144 6.77 -0.46 8.61
C ASP A 144 7.70 -0.33 7.39
N VAL A 145 7.23 -0.70 6.19
CA VAL A 145 8.03 -0.68 4.95
C VAL A 145 7.65 0.51 4.08
N CYS A 146 8.66 1.19 3.55
CA CYS A 146 8.49 2.24 2.55
C CYS A 146 8.75 1.70 1.14
N PHE A 147 7.79 1.84 0.24
CA PHE A 147 7.88 1.50 -1.17
C PHE A 147 8.01 2.77 -2.00
N HIS A 148 9.11 2.91 -2.73
CA HIS A 148 9.38 4.09 -3.53
C HIS A 148 9.44 3.77 -5.02
N ASN A 149 8.84 4.66 -5.83
CA ASN A 149 9.02 4.70 -7.27
C ASN A 149 8.82 3.34 -7.96
N GLY A 150 7.78 2.62 -7.56
CA GLY A 150 7.40 1.38 -8.23
C GLY A 150 6.90 1.65 -9.65
N LYS A 151 7.49 0.99 -10.67
CA LYS A 151 7.12 1.18 -12.07
C LYS A 151 5.64 0.89 -12.33
N LEU A 152 5.19 -0.31 -11.99
CA LEU A 152 3.78 -0.72 -12.10
C LEU A 152 3.13 -0.87 -10.73
N TYR A 153 3.88 -1.34 -9.74
CA TYR A 153 3.37 -1.62 -8.39
C TYR A 153 4.37 -1.18 -7.31
N GLY A 154 3.86 -0.56 -6.26
CA GLY A 154 4.57 -0.52 -4.99
C GLY A 154 4.57 -1.91 -4.36
N LEU A 155 3.39 -2.49 -4.17
CA LEU A 155 3.19 -3.85 -3.68
C LEU A 155 2.19 -4.60 -4.56
N ARG A 156 2.56 -5.81 -4.99
CA ARG A 156 1.64 -6.75 -5.61
C ARG A 156 1.47 -7.97 -4.73
N VAL A 157 0.26 -8.18 -4.25
CA VAL A 157 -0.14 -9.38 -3.51
C VAL A 157 -0.93 -10.27 -4.46
N LYS A 158 -0.50 -11.50 -4.65
CA LYS A 158 -1.15 -12.45 -5.54
C LYS A 158 -1.46 -13.74 -4.80
N GLY A 159 -2.76 -13.99 -4.61
CA GLY A 159 -3.24 -15.30 -4.19
C GLY A 159 -3.01 -16.34 -5.28
N ASP A 160 -2.68 -17.55 -4.90
CA ASP A 160 -2.70 -18.70 -5.80
C ASP A 160 -4.09 -19.33 -5.82
N PRO A 161 -4.53 -19.86 -6.94
CA PRO A 161 -5.66 -20.77 -6.95
C PRO A 161 -5.23 -22.08 -6.24
N GLY A 162 -5.52 -22.18 -4.93
CA GLY A 162 -5.10 -23.31 -4.09
C GLY A 162 -4.96 -22.89 -2.63
N PRO A 163 -4.49 -23.76 -1.73
CA PRO A 163 -4.45 -23.47 -0.30
C PRO A 163 -3.36 -22.46 0.13
N GLY A 164 -2.79 -21.71 -0.77
CA GLY A 164 -1.67 -20.83 -0.46
C GLY A 164 -1.82 -19.42 -0.99
N GLY A 165 -2.39 -18.51 -0.24
CA GLY A 165 -2.45 -17.09 -0.63
C GLY A 165 -3.52 -16.33 0.13
N ALA A 166 -3.47 -16.43 1.46
CA ALA A 166 -4.45 -15.81 2.34
C ALA A 166 -3.80 -15.21 3.59
N ALA A 167 -4.49 -14.26 4.19
CA ALA A 167 -4.19 -13.68 5.48
C ALA A 167 -2.85 -12.92 5.55
N LEU A 168 -2.60 -12.05 4.56
CA LEU A 168 -1.59 -11.01 4.71
C LEU A 168 -2.02 -10.00 5.77
N ASN A 169 -1.13 -9.70 6.71
CA ASN A 169 -1.28 -8.62 7.66
C ASN A 169 -0.31 -7.49 7.32
N ALA A 170 -0.82 -6.45 6.68
CA ALA A 170 -0.07 -5.29 6.23
C ALA A 170 -0.32 -4.08 7.14
N PHE A 171 0.74 -3.56 7.80
CA PHE A 171 0.64 -2.45 8.74
C PHE A 171 1.61 -1.34 8.40
N ASN A 172 1.15 -0.08 8.49
CA ASN A 172 1.98 1.11 8.38
C ASN A 172 2.91 1.07 7.17
N LEU A 173 2.33 0.79 5.99
CA LEU A 173 3.06 0.78 4.74
C LEU A 173 2.96 2.15 4.06
N HIS A 174 4.08 2.65 3.58
CA HIS A 174 4.14 3.91 2.86
C HIS A 174 4.53 3.68 1.41
N PHE A 175 3.71 4.19 0.50
CA PHE A 175 3.93 4.11 -0.94
C PHE A 175 4.11 5.51 -1.51
N VAL A 176 5.25 5.82 -2.08
CA VAL A 176 5.55 7.14 -2.67
C VAL A 176 6.08 6.98 -4.08
N ASN A 177 5.44 7.62 -5.04
CA ASN A 177 5.91 7.63 -6.42
C ASN A 177 6.26 9.04 -6.86
N LYS A 178 7.54 9.35 -6.97
CA LYS A 178 8.05 10.63 -7.48
C LYS A 178 8.43 10.57 -8.96
N GLU A 179 8.54 9.37 -9.49
CA GLU A 179 8.84 9.13 -10.90
C GLU A 179 7.55 9.25 -11.70
N LYS A 180 7.41 10.36 -12.37
CA LYS A 180 6.21 10.73 -13.14
C LYS A 180 5.97 9.75 -14.29
N GLY A 181 4.72 9.40 -14.53
CA GLY A 181 4.30 9.04 -15.87
C GLY A 181 4.02 7.59 -16.19
N ASN A 182 3.88 6.69 -15.20
CA ASN A 182 3.37 5.35 -15.49
C ASN A 182 1.85 5.32 -15.31
N ALA A 183 1.11 5.72 -16.34
CA ALA A 183 -0.33 5.61 -16.35
C ALA A 183 -0.77 4.18 -15.98
N GLY A 184 -1.75 4.06 -15.08
CA GLY A 184 -2.28 2.77 -14.63
C GLY A 184 -1.44 2.05 -13.58
N ASN A 185 -0.36 2.67 -13.05
CA ASN A 185 0.37 2.11 -11.91
C ASN A 185 -0.50 2.12 -10.64
N ALA A 186 -0.23 1.19 -9.72
CA ALA A 186 -0.93 1.08 -8.46
C ALA A 186 0.04 1.04 -7.27
N ALA A 187 -0.30 1.73 -6.18
CA ALA A 187 0.49 1.62 -4.95
C ALA A 187 0.39 0.19 -4.40
N VAL A 188 -0.84 -0.32 -4.30
CA VAL A 188 -1.15 -1.69 -3.89
C VAL A 188 -2.02 -2.37 -4.93
N ARG A 189 -1.62 -3.54 -5.40
CA ARG A 189 -2.45 -4.47 -6.17
C ARG A 189 -2.65 -5.75 -5.37
N VAL A 190 -3.89 -6.05 -5.01
CA VAL A 190 -4.24 -7.25 -4.24
C VAL A 190 -5.10 -8.16 -5.12
N SER A 191 -4.77 -9.45 -5.17
CA SER A 191 -5.61 -10.49 -5.77
C SER A 191 -5.65 -11.77 -4.91
N GLY A 192 -5.44 -11.61 -3.60
CA GLY A 192 -5.56 -12.64 -2.57
C GLY A 192 -6.92 -12.64 -1.87
N CYS A 193 -7.00 -13.35 -0.76
CA CYS A 193 -8.15 -13.34 0.14
C CYS A 193 -7.72 -13.22 1.60
N ASP A 194 -8.64 -12.75 2.43
CA ASP A 194 -8.45 -12.54 3.89
C ASP A 194 -7.28 -11.60 4.23
N ASP A 195 -6.95 -10.70 3.30
CA ASP A 195 -5.84 -9.77 3.46
C ASP A 195 -6.29 -8.51 4.21
N ASN A 196 -5.48 -8.09 5.19
CA ASN A 196 -5.74 -6.93 6.04
C ASN A 196 -4.69 -5.86 5.80
N PHE A 197 -5.13 -4.65 5.45
CA PHE A 197 -4.30 -3.45 5.32
C PHE A 197 -4.73 -2.42 6.36
N THR A 198 -3.83 -2.03 7.24
CA THR A 198 -4.12 -1.09 8.32
C THR A 198 -3.09 0.03 8.36
N ASP A 199 -3.54 1.29 8.49
CA ASP A 199 -2.69 2.48 8.58
C ASP A 199 -1.73 2.62 7.39
N CYS A 200 -2.12 2.16 6.21
CA CYS A 200 -1.30 2.26 5.00
C CYS A 200 -1.57 3.59 4.27
N TRP A 201 -0.51 4.14 3.68
CA TRP A 201 -0.58 5.43 3.03
C TRP A 201 0.08 5.41 1.66
N SER A 202 -0.58 5.99 0.64
CA SER A 202 -0.05 6.05 -0.71
C SER A 202 -0.10 7.45 -1.30
N MET A 203 0.89 7.79 -2.12
CA MET A 203 1.01 9.09 -2.79
C MET A 203 1.51 8.95 -4.22
N ASP A 204 0.91 9.73 -5.12
CA ASP A 204 1.34 9.91 -6.52
C ASP A 204 1.33 8.63 -7.38
N TYR A 205 0.46 7.67 -7.06
CA TYR A 205 0.09 6.58 -7.95
C TYR A 205 -1.22 6.90 -8.67
N THR A 206 -1.37 6.42 -9.91
CA THR A 206 -2.64 6.53 -10.65
C THR A 206 -3.78 5.82 -9.93
N ILE A 207 -3.48 4.66 -9.32
CA ILE A 207 -4.42 3.90 -8.51
C ILE A 207 -3.79 3.73 -7.12
N GLY A 208 -4.52 4.14 -6.08
CA GLY A 208 -4.06 3.90 -4.71
C GLY A 208 -4.11 2.43 -4.35
N CYS A 209 -5.30 1.87 -4.25
CA CYS A 209 -5.52 0.46 -3.98
C CYS A 209 -6.33 -0.17 -5.11
N ASP A 210 -5.78 -1.19 -5.76
CA ASP A 210 -6.40 -1.98 -6.83
C ASP A 210 -6.70 -3.38 -6.30
N ILE A 211 -7.97 -3.66 -6.00
CA ILE A 211 -8.42 -4.78 -5.19
C ILE A 211 -9.17 -5.78 -6.05
N GLU A 212 -8.72 -7.04 -6.02
CA GLU A 212 -9.35 -8.19 -6.61
C GLU A 212 -9.32 -9.35 -5.60
N GLY A 213 -10.21 -10.32 -5.73
CA GLY A 213 -10.30 -11.42 -4.77
C GLY A 213 -11.31 -11.16 -3.65
N GLY A 214 -11.32 -12.02 -2.63
CA GLY A 214 -12.36 -12.01 -1.60
C GLY A 214 -11.88 -11.66 -0.21
N ALA A 215 -12.79 -11.16 0.64
CA ALA A 215 -12.56 -10.88 2.05
C ALA A 215 -11.31 -10.00 2.32
N ASN A 216 -11.14 -8.94 1.53
CA ASN A 216 -10.04 -7.99 1.70
C ASN A 216 -10.51 -6.79 2.52
N PHE A 217 -9.74 -6.45 3.57
CA PHE A 217 -10.08 -5.45 4.56
C PHE A 217 -9.05 -4.32 4.57
N PHE A 218 -9.51 -3.07 4.40
CA PHE A 218 -8.68 -1.87 4.49
C PHE A 218 -9.22 -0.99 5.61
N THR A 219 -8.37 -0.69 6.59
CA THR A 219 -8.73 0.12 7.75
C THR A 219 -7.78 1.30 7.90
N ARG A 220 -8.32 2.51 8.00
CA ARG A 220 -7.56 3.77 8.11
C ARG A 220 -6.46 3.94 7.05
N CYS A 221 -6.73 3.45 5.83
CA CYS A 221 -5.79 3.63 4.73
C CYS A 221 -6.05 4.97 4.04
N HIS A 222 -4.97 5.68 3.74
CA HIS A 222 -5.02 7.00 3.09
C HIS A 222 -4.40 6.92 1.70
N VAL A 223 -5.19 7.22 0.69
CA VAL A 223 -4.74 7.37 -0.69
C VAL A 223 -4.73 8.85 -1.04
N TRP A 224 -3.58 9.35 -1.42
CA TRP A 224 -3.40 10.71 -1.89
C TRP A 224 -2.92 10.72 -3.34
N GLY A 225 -3.78 11.22 -4.24
CA GLY A 225 -3.47 11.45 -5.65
C GLY A 225 -2.83 12.82 -5.91
N GLY A 226 -2.35 13.49 -4.87
CA GLY A 226 -1.75 14.83 -4.96
C GLY A 226 -0.38 14.81 -5.63
N VAL A 227 0.00 15.94 -6.17
CA VAL A 227 1.26 16.12 -6.91
C VAL A 227 2.33 16.67 -5.98
N ILE A 228 3.33 15.83 -5.66
CA ILE A 228 4.58 16.36 -5.13
C ILE A 228 5.41 16.89 -6.31
N GLY A 229 5.42 18.21 -6.46
CA GLY A 229 6.06 18.86 -7.59
C GLY A 229 5.02 19.17 -8.68
N ALA A 230 4.42 20.35 -8.56
CA ALA A 230 3.37 20.82 -9.45
C ALA A 230 3.78 20.69 -10.92
N PRO A 231 2.87 20.22 -11.78
CA PRO A 231 3.01 20.41 -13.21
C PRO A 231 3.07 21.90 -13.54
N ALA A 232 3.42 22.20 -14.77
CA ALA A 232 3.37 23.58 -15.27
C ALA A 232 2.01 24.21 -14.93
N PRO A 233 1.97 25.51 -14.59
CA PRO A 233 0.73 26.17 -14.21
C PRO A 233 -0.38 25.94 -15.24
N GLY A 234 -1.51 25.42 -14.78
CA GLY A 234 -2.74 25.32 -15.55
C GLY A 234 -3.12 23.96 -16.11
N GLU A 235 -2.29 22.90 -15.93
CA GLU A 235 -2.60 21.57 -16.45
C GLU A 235 -2.62 20.50 -15.36
N MET A 236 -3.60 19.60 -15.41
CA MET A 236 -3.60 18.38 -14.61
C MET A 236 -2.63 17.39 -15.24
N PRO A 237 -1.72 16.78 -14.48
CA PRO A 237 -0.84 15.74 -15.01
C PRO A 237 -1.66 14.62 -15.65
N GLU A 238 -1.22 14.13 -16.81
CA GLU A 238 -1.95 13.10 -17.57
C GLU A 238 -2.25 11.85 -16.71
N TYR A 239 -1.28 11.43 -15.88
CA TYR A 239 -1.43 10.26 -15.02
C TYR A 239 -2.44 10.41 -13.88
N LEU A 240 -2.88 11.65 -13.56
CA LEU A 240 -3.89 11.91 -12.55
C LEU A 240 -5.29 12.13 -13.12
N LYS A 241 -5.43 12.32 -14.43
CA LYS A 241 -6.74 12.56 -15.08
C LYS A 241 -7.74 11.45 -14.77
N ASP A 242 -7.29 10.20 -14.73
CA ASP A 242 -8.10 9.03 -14.41
C ASP A 242 -7.69 8.38 -13.08
N SER A 243 -7.19 9.17 -12.14
CA SER A 243 -6.74 8.65 -10.85
C SER A 243 -7.90 8.07 -10.04
N ILE A 244 -7.63 6.94 -9.38
CA ILE A 244 -8.61 6.20 -8.58
C ILE A 244 -8.03 5.98 -7.18
N GLY A 245 -8.79 6.38 -6.15
CA GLY A 245 -8.39 6.09 -4.77
C GLY A 245 -8.41 4.61 -4.47
N PHE A 246 -9.61 4.03 -4.47
CA PHE A 246 -9.84 2.59 -4.25
C PHE A 246 -10.61 2.01 -5.43
N LYS A 247 -9.99 1.07 -6.12
CA LYS A 247 -10.56 0.33 -7.24
C LYS A 247 -10.88 -1.10 -6.81
N ILE A 248 -12.15 -1.45 -6.76
CA ILE A 248 -12.62 -2.79 -6.45
C ILE A 248 -13.08 -3.45 -7.76
N ARG A 249 -12.38 -4.48 -8.18
CA ARG A 249 -12.59 -5.14 -9.47
C ARG A 249 -13.79 -6.09 -9.45
N LYS A 250 -14.27 -6.46 -10.63
CA LYS A 250 -15.46 -7.29 -10.85
C LYS A 250 -15.42 -8.63 -10.10
N ASN A 251 -14.25 -9.24 -9.96
CA ASN A 251 -14.10 -10.54 -9.30
C ASN A 251 -13.87 -10.42 -7.78
N SER A 252 -14.08 -9.24 -7.22
CA SER A 252 -13.94 -9.01 -5.78
C SER A 252 -15.26 -9.23 -5.07
N GLY A 253 -15.17 -9.83 -3.88
CA GLY A 253 -16.33 -9.97 -3.01
C GLY A 253 -15.97 -9.81 -1.55
N ASN A 254 -16.95 -9.42 -0.74
CA ASN A 254 -16.78 -9.21 0.70
C ASN A 254 -15.63 -8.24 1.04
N VAL A 255 -15.49 -7.15 0.26
CA VAL A 255 -14.49 -6.11 0.48
C VAL A 255 -15.02 -5.11 1.48
N LEU A 256 -14.22 -4.82 2.52
CA LEU A 256 -14.53 -3.81 3.52
C LEU A 256 -13.48 -2.70 3.52
N LEU A 257 -13.91 -1.46 3.28
CA LEU A 257 -13.15 -0.24 3.52
C LEU A 257 -13.71 0.43 4.76
N ARG A 258 -12.90 0.61 5.81
CA ARG A 258 -13.31 1.26 7.06
C ARG A 258 -12.40 2.43 7.39
N ASP A 259 -12.99 3.60 7.66
CA ASP A 259 -12.28 4.82 8.05
C ASP A 259 -11.15 5.19 7.08
N CYS A 260 -11.28 4.80 5.82
CA CYS A 260 -10.29 5.08 4.78
C CYS A 260 -10.48 6.48 4.20
N TYR A 261 -9.43 7.02 3.62
CA TYR A 261 -9.42 8.36 3.08
C TYR A 261 -8.93 8.37 1.64
N SER A 262 -9.79 8.81 0.71
CA SER A 262 -9.41 9.11 -0.66
C SER A 262 -9.27 10.61 -0.84
N ASP A 263 -8.04 11.08 -1.04
CA ASP A 263 -7.67 12.48 -1.20
C ASP A 263 -7.21 12.76 -2.62
N THR A 264 -7.86 13.72 -3.27
CA THR A 264 -7.43 14.28 -4.56
C THR A 264 -7.29 13.23 -5.67
N ALA A 265 -8.18 12.23 -5.69
CA ALA A 265 -8.35 11.30 -6.80
C ALA A 265 -9.59 11.67 -7.64
N THR A 266 -9.52 11.52 -8.96
CA THR A 266 -10.65 11.79 -9.87
C THR A 266 -11.85 10.91 -9.55
N ILE A 267 -11.61 9.65 -9.16
CA ILE A 267 -12.60 8.71 -8.65
C ILE A 267 -12.17 8.29 -7.24
N GLY A 268 -12.97 8.60 -6.23
CA GLY A 268 -12.69 8.19 -4.85
C GLY A 268 -12.76 6.67 -4.70
N PHE A 269 -13.89 6.10 -5.06
CA PHE A 269 -14.19 4.69 -4.90
C PHE A 269 -14.84 4.15 -6.19
N LEU A 270 -14.12 3.32 -6.94
CA LEU A 270 -14.65 2.60 -8.11
C LEU A 270 -15.01 1.18 -7.66
N SER A 271 -16.29 0.83 -7.71
CA SER A 271 -16.81 -0.47 -7.29
C SER A 271 -17.39 -1.26 -8.46
N GLU A 272 -16.73 -2.34 -8.81
CA GLU A 272 -17.22 -3.36 -9.75
C GLU A 272 -17.44 -4.71 -9.06
N GLY A 273 -17.07 -4.82 -7.76
CA GLY A 273 -17.20 -6.03 -6.95
C GLY A 273 -18.64 -6.39 -6.61
N TRP A 274 -18.88 -7.65 -6.27
CA TRP A 274 -20.24 -8.15 -6.02
C TRP A 274 -20.75 -7.88 -4.58
N GLU A 275 -19.86 -7.65 -3.61
CA GLU A 275 -20.20 -7.19 -2.26
C GLU A 275 -19.13 -6.25 -1.73
N VAL A 276 -19.46 -4.96 -1.63
CA VAL A 276 -18.53 -3.91 -1.19
C VAL A 276 -19.19 -3.08 -0.11
N ARG A 277 -18.49 -2.94 1.02
CA ARG A 277 -18.89 -2.10 2.16
C ARG A 277 -17.88 -1.00 2.39
N ILE A 278 -18.34 0.23 2.41
CA ILE A 278 -17.52 1.43 2.64
C ILE A 278 -18.10 2.14 3.86
N LEU A 279 -17.38 2.10 4.99
CA LEU A 279 -17.88 2.56 6.29
C LEU A 279 -16.98 3.66 6.84
N GLY A 280 -17.57 4.81 7.21
CA GLY A 280 -16.86 5.93 7.83
C GLY A 280 -15.76 6.56 6.97
N CYS A 281 -15.73 6.29 5.66
CA CYS A 281 -14.66 6.78 4.80
C CYS A 281 -14.81 8.25 4.45
N THR A 282 -13.71 8.89 4.12
CA THR A 282 -13.67 10.29 3.67
C THR A 282 -13.26 10.38 2.21
N TYR A 283 -13.93 11.23 1.46
CA TYR A 283 -13.48 11.71 0.17
C TYR A 283 -13.19 13.20 0.24
N LEU A 284 -12.01 13.59 -0.16
CA LEU A 284 -11.63 15.00 -0.31
C LEU A 284 -11.05 15.22 -1.71
N TYR A 285 -11.46 16.28 -2.35
CA TYR A 285 -10.76 16.79 -3.51
C TYR A 285 -10.17 18.17 -3.17
N ASN A 286 -8.88 18.19 -2.91
CA ASN A 286 -8.18 19.39 -2.45
C ASN A 286 -7.56 20.15 -3.62
N MET A 287 -8.23 21.21 -4.07
CA MET A 287 -7.73 22.09 -5.11
C MET A 287 -6.42 22.79 -4.76
N GLY A 288 -6.09 22.92 -3.47
CA GLY A 288 -4.82 23.48 -3.02
C GLY A 288 -3.61 22.60 -3.35
N CYS A 289 -3.81 21.29 -3.51
CA CYS A 289 -2.78 20.35 -3.93
C CYS A 289 -2.55 20.38 -5.45
N ILE A 290 -3.57 20.82 -6.21
CA ILE A 290 -3.51 21.00 -7.67
C ILE A 290 -3.48 22.50 -7.94
N ARG A 291 -2.44 23.15 -7.47
CA ARG A 291 -2.28 24.59 -7.67
C ARG A 291 -2.24 24.91 -9.16
N ASN A 292 -3.10 25.87 -9.58
CA ASN A 292 -3.14 26.44 -10.91
C ASN A 292 -3.85 25.63 -12.01
N VAL A 293 -4.54 24.53 -11.70
CA VAL A 293 -5.43 23.91 -12.69
C VAL A 293 -6.73 24.74 -12.74
N LYS A 294 -7.06 25.23 -13.92
CA LYS A 294 -8.31 25.96 -14.10
C LYS A 294 -9.50 25.04 -13.89
N PRO A 295 -10.52 25.49 -13.14
CA PRO A 295 -11.70 24.68 -12.82
C PRO A 295 -12.40 24.02 -14.00
N GLU A 296 -12.48 24.71 -15.12
CA GLU A 296 -13.08 24.22 -16.35
C GLU A 296 -12.30 23.11 -17.06
N LYS A 297 -11.01 22.94 -16.71
CA LYS A 297 -10.14 21.86 -17.22
C LYS A 297 -10.16 20.59 -16.37
N LEU A 298 -10.86 20.63 -15.22
CA LEU A 298 -11.04 19.43 -14.40
C LEU A 298 -12.21 18.63 -14.94
N ASP A 299 -11.96 17.39 -15.29
CA ASP A 299 -12.99 16.43 -15.61
C ASP A 299 -13.95 16.20 -14.43
N LYS A 300 -15.09 15.61 -14.69
CA LYS A 300 -16.02 15.24 -13.62
C LYS A 300 -15.31 14.37 -12.58
N MET A 301 -15.50 14.74 -11.33
CA MET A 301 -15.02 13.98 -10.20
C MET A 301 -16.15 13.13 -9.63
N TYR A 302 -15.82 11.93 -9.22
CA TYR A 302 -16.77 10.96 -8.68
C TYR A 302 -16.35 10.55 -7.27
N VAL A 303 -17.29 10.62 -6.33
CA VAL A 303 -17.06 10.01 -5.01
C VAL A 303 -17.18 8.49 -5.15
N PHE A 304 -18.32 8.03 -5.70
CA PHE A 304 -18.58 6.61 -5.96
C PHE A 304 -18.94 6.40 -7.42
N LYS A 305 -18.25 5.49 -8.09
CA LYS A 305 -18.55 5.04 -9.43
C LYS A 305 -18.77 3.52 -9.45
N GLN A 306 -19.91 3.06 -9.96
CA GLN A 306 -20.31 1.65 -9.97
C GLN A 306 -20.80 1.24 -11.36
N PRO A 307 -19.90 0.86 -12.27
CA PRO A 307 -20.25 0.58 -13.65
C PRO A 307 -21.13 -0.66 -13.85
N SER A 308 -21.08 -1.62 -12.92
CA SER A 308 -21.75 -2.93 -13.06
C SER A 308 -22.61 -3.31 -11.87
N GLY A 309 -23.44 -4.33 -12.02
CA GLY A 309 -24.52 -4.78 -11.14
C GLY A 309 -24.13 -5.40 -9.79
N SER A 310 -23.09 -4.92 -9.17
CA SER A 310 -22.61 -5.28 -7.84
C SER A 310 -23.49 -4.69 -6.73
N MET A 311 -23.23 -5.07 -5.48
CA MET A 311 -23.83 -4.45 -4.31
C MET A 311 -22.83 -3.53 -3.63
N LEU A 312 -23.17 -2.24 -3.51
CA LEU A 312 -22.43 -1.23 -2.79
C LEU A 312 -23.24 -0.75 -1.58
N VAL A 313 -22.65 -0.86 -0.40
CA VAL A 313 -23.19 -0.24 0.82
C VAL A 313 -22.20 0.81 1.30
N ALA A 314 -22.63 2.08 1.37
CA ALA A 314 -21.84 3.20 1.87
C ALA A 314 -22.55 3.84 3.08
N ASP A 315 -21.88 3.90 4.22
CA ASP A 315 -22.45 4.37 5.47
C ASP A 315 -21.46 5.29 6.21
N GLY A 316 -21.98 6.41 6.75
CA GLY A 316 -21.18 7.36 7.52
C GLY A 316 -20.10 8.10 6.72
N GLN A 317 -20.34 8.38 5.46
CA GLN A 317 -19.33 9.00 4.59
C GLN A 317 -19.21 10.50 4.82
N VAL A 318 -17.98 11.00 4.80
CA VAL A 318 -17.69 12.44 4.80
C VAL A 318 -17.18 12.87 3.43
N VAL A 319 -17.89 13.79 2.78
CA VAL A 319 -17.51 14.33 1.48
C VAL A 319 -17.08 15.77 1.61
N LYS A 320 -15.82 16.06 1.31
CA LYS A 320 -15.24 17.40 1.29
C LYS A 320 -14.82 17.73 -0.14
N GLN A 321 -15.46 18.71 -0.74
CA GLN A 321 -15.19 19.05 -2.13
C GLN A 321 -15.21 20.55 -2.36
N HIS A 322 -14.39 20.99 -3.32
CA HIS A 322 -14.31 22.38 -3.74
C HIS A 322 -15.03 22.66 -5.07
N LYS A 323 -15.76 21.69 -5.64
CA LYS A 323 -16.47 21.78 -6.92
C LYS A 323 -17.65 20.85 -7.03
N PRO A 324 -18.55 21.07 -8.00
CA PRO A 324 -19.61 20.12 -8.32
C PRO A 324 -19.00 18.75 -8.63
N THR A 325 -19.40 17.76 -7.86
CA THR A 325 -18.92 16.38 -7.94
C THR A 325 -20.12 15.47 -8.06
N VAL A 326 -20.00 14.44 -8.86
CA VAL A 326 -20.99 13.36 -8.88
C VAL A 326 -20.74 12.51 -7.64
N ILE A 327 -21.72 12.47 -6.73
CA ILE A 327 -21.61 11.65 -5.51
C ILE A 327 -21.68 10.19 -5.87
N TYR A 328 -22.64 9.83 -6.72
CA TYR A 328 -22.81 8.46 -7.20
C TYR A 328 -23.22 8.44 -8.65
N GLU A 329 -22.54 7.62 -9.45
CA GLU A 329 -22.94 7.25 -10.77
C GLU A 329 -22.80 5.73 -10.92
N GLY A 330 -23.90 5.02 -11.28
CA GLY A 330 -23.77 3.60 -11.41
C GLY A 330 -25.03 2.85 -11.85
N ASN A 331 -24.81 1.60 -12.28
CA ASN A 331 -25.81 0.65 -12.73
C ASN A 331 -26.00 -0.53 -11.76
N GLY A 332 -25.33 -0.53 -10.61
CA GLY A 332 -25.40 -1.57 -9.60
C GLY A 332 -26.45 -1.28 -8.51
N ARG A 333 -26.66 -2.26 -7.65
CA ARG A 333 -27.43 -2.05 -6.42
C ARG A 333 -26.59 -1.21 -5.46
N ALA A 334 -27.11 -0.10 -4.98
CA ALA A 334 -26.40 0.77 -4.05
C ALA A 334 -27.32 1.24 -2.91
N ARG A 335 -26.78 1.25 -1.70
CA ARG A 335 -27.42 1.79 -0.51
C ARG A 335 -26.48 2.77 0.14
N PHE A 336 -26.97 3.99 0.36
CA PHE A 336 -26.25 5.07 1.03
C PHE A 336 -26.97 5.46 2.32
N ARG A 337 -26.22 5.65 3.39
CA ARG A 337 -26.69 6.12 4.68
C ARG A 337 -25.74 7.18 5.24
N ASP A 338 -26.28 8.17 5.91
CA ASP A 338 -25.52 9.17 6.67
C ASP A 338 -24.36 9.81 5.92
N ILE A 339 -24.60 10.27 4.67
CA ILE A 339 -23.61 10.98 3.89
C ILE A 339 -23.55 12.44 4.38
N ILE A 340 -22.41 12.80 4.96
CA ILE A 340 -22.17 14.12 5.53
C ILE A 340 -21.38 14.96 4.52
N TYR A 341 -21.94 16.11 4.15
CA TYR A 341 -21.24 17.12 3.37
C TYR A 341 -20.62 18.16 4.31
N ASN A 342 -19.30 18.29 4.24
CA ASN A 342 -18.58 19.31 5.00
C ASN A 342 -17.93 20.31 4.04
N GLY A 343 -18.52 21.48 3.91
CA GLY A 343 -17.99 22.55 3.07
C GLY A 343 -18.88 23.77 3.02
N ASN A 344 -18.32 24.94 3.21
CA ASN A 344 -19.03 26.22 3.07
C ASN A 344 -19.41 26.47 1.61
N GLY A 345 -20.70 26.54 1.30
CA GLY A 345 -21.23 26.98 0.00
C GLY A 345 -21.23 25.89 -1.10
N TYR A 346 -21.16 24.61 -0.76
CA TYR A 346 -21.18 23.54 -1.76
C TYR A 346 -22.59 23.10 -2.12
N ASN A 347 -22.80 23.00 -3.44
CA ASN A 347 -23.94 22.32 -4.00
C ASN A 347 -23.85 20.82 -3.62
N PRO A 348 -24.90 20.22 -3.01
CA PRO A 348 -24.92 18.77 -2.81
C PRO A 348 -24.73 18.12 -4.18
N GLY A 349 -23.73 17.22 -4.28
CA GLY A 349 -23.38 16.60 -5.54
C GLY A 349 -24.53 15.76 -6.10
N GLU A 350 -24.46 15.45 -7.38
CA GLU A 350 -25.50 14.72 -8.09
C GLU A 350 -25.44 13.23 -7.80
N PHE A 351 -26.61 12.62 -7.59
CA PHE A 351 -26.80 11.16 -7.62
C PHE A 351 -27.37 10.76 -8.98
N LYS A 352 -26.69 9.88 -9.69
CA LYS A 352 -27.09 9.36 -11.00
C LYS A 352 -27.24 7.85 -10.95
N PRO A 353 -28.33 7.33 -10.31
CA PRO A 353 -28.60 5.90 -10.32
C PRO A 353 -29.06 5.49 -11.73
N GLY A 354 -28.56 4.34 -12.20
CA GLY A 354 -29.08 3.68 -13.36
C GLY A 354 -30.35 2.86 -13.05
N ALA A 355 -30.65 1.85 -13.84
CA ALA A 355 -31.87 1.07 -13.76
C ALA A 355 -31.98 0.14 -12.51
N CYS A 356 -30.95 0.03 -11.69
CA CYS A 356 -30.93 -0.86 -10.53
C CYS A 356 -31.44 -0.19 -9.24
N ALA A 357 -31.76 -1.01 -8.23
CA ALA A 357 -32.29 -0.56 -6.95
C ALA A 357 -31.30 0.36 -6.23
N PHE A 358 -31.66 1.63 -6.13
CA PHE A 358 -30.95 2.65 -5.38
C PHE A 358 -31.77 3.02 -4.13
N LYS A 359 -31.13 3.08 -2.99
CA LYS A 359 -31.75 3.52 -1.74
C LYS A 359 -30.88 4.55 -1.03
N LEU A 360 -31.47 5.69 -0.73
CA LEU A 360 -30.89 6.73 0.11
C LEU A 360 -31.69 6.75 1.42
N ASP A 361 -31.10 6.30 2.50
CA ASP A 361 -31.78 6.15 3.80
C ASP A 361 -31.79 7.42 4.66
N SER A 362 -31.04 8.45 4.25
CA SER A 362 -31.09 9.76 4.91
C SER A 362 -31.37 10.87 3.91
N PRO A 363 -32.21 11.84 4.26
CA PRO A 363 -32.30 13.05 3.46
C PRO A 363 -30.92 13.71 3.44
N ALA A 364 -30.44 14.08 2.27
CA ALA A 364 -29.24 14.88 2.15
C ALA A 364 -29.35 16.06 3.12
N ALA A 365 -28.44 16.13 4.10
CA ALA A 365 -28.50 17.19 5.08
C ALA A 365 -28.50 18.52 4.34
N LYS A 366 -29.55 19.31 4.50
CA LYS A 366 -29.60 20.66 3.93
C LYS A 366 -28.40 21.42 4.49
N PRO A 367 -27.64 22.15 3.67
CA PRO A 367 -26.57 22.97 4.21
C PRO A 367 -27.14 23.89 5.28
N ALA A 368 -26.48 23.94 6.43
CA ALA A 368 -26.80 24.93 7.44
C ALA A 368 -26.70 26.30 6.77
N LYS A 369 -27.80 27.09 6.90
CA LYS A 369 -27.86 28.45 6.38
C LYS A 369 -26.81 29.35 7.00
#